data_39335fd50d422f30dc8337b64bdf089a
#
_entry.id   39335fd50d422f30dc8337b64bdf089a
#
_cell.length_a   1.000
_cell.length_b   1.000
_cell.length_c   1.000
_cell.angle_alpha   90.00
_cell.angle_beta   90.00
_cell.angle_gamma   90.00
#
_symmetry.space_group_name_H-M   'P 1'
#
loop_
_entity.id
_entity.type
_entity.pdbx_description
1 polymer ?
#
loop_
_entity_poly.entity_id
_entity_poly.type
_entity_poly.pdbx_seq_one_letter_code
_entity_poly.pdbx_strand_id
1 'polypeptide(L)'
;MEYIITLTDAEEKALDYVAYDTQEWIQNAASNRARIAMEEIFQLEVARMLADPTITEIPADREAVVLAADIQSAKERQYSIINEMI
;
A
#
# COMPACT_ATOMS: atom_id res chain seq x y z
N MET A 1 -5.43 -8.03 -9.03
CA MET A 1 -6.70 -7.49 -8.54
C MET A 1 -7.09 -6.25 -9.31
N GLU A 2 -8.38 -6.08 -9.57
CA GLU A 2 -8.87 -4.94 -10.34
C GLU A 2 -9.83 -4.10 -9.50
N TYR A 3 -9.76 -2.79 -9.69
CA TYR A 3 -10.66 -1.82 -9.06
C TYR A 3 -11.32 -0.96 -10.13
N ILE A 4 -12.57 -0.60 -9.89
CA ILE A 4 -13.30 0.31 -10.77
C ILE A 4 -13.26 1.70 -10.15
N ILE A 5 -12.82 2.68 -10.94
CA ILE A 5 -12.74 4.08 -10.52
C ILE A 5 -13.72 4.87 -11.38
N THR A 6 -14.57 5.66 -10.71
CA THR A 6 -15.54 6.50 -11.39
C THR A 6 -15.16 7.97 -11.20
N LEU A 7 -15.01 8.68 -12.30
CA LEU A 7 -14.70 10.11 -12.30
C LEU A 7 -15.88 10.90 -12.84
N THR A 8 -16.05 12.11 -12.32
CA THR A 8 -16.99 13.05 -12.92
C THR A 8 -16.42 13.57 -14.23
N ASP A 9 -17.27 14.16 -15.09
CA ASP A 9 -16.83 14.72 -16.35
C ASP A 9 -15.77 15.82 -16.14
N ALA A 10 -15.91 16.62 -15.10
CA ALA A 10 -14.94 17.65 -14.75
C ALA A 10 -13.61 17.08 -14.32
N GLU A 11 -13.63 16.02 -13.50
CA GLU A 11 -12.42 15.33 -13.05
C GLU A 11 -11.70 14.66 -14.22
N GLU A 12 -12.43 14.03 -15.13
CA GLU A 12 -11.86 13.41 -16.33
C GLU A 12 -11.20 14.47 -17.21
N LYS A 13 -11.86 15.59 -17.44
CA LYS A 13 -11.29 16.68 -18.21
C LYS A 13 -10.03 17.24 -17.58
N ALA A 14 -10.02 17.39 -16.26
CA ALA A 14 -8.87 17.89 -15.53
C ALA A 14 -7.68 16.93 -15.63
N LEU A 15 -7.90 15.63 -15.53
CA LEU A 15 -6.84 14.62 -15.68
C LEU A 15 -6.34 14.55 -17.11
N ASP A 16 -7.21 14.67 -18.09
CA ASP A 16 -6.81 14.71 -19.51
C ASP A 16 -5.91 15.91 -19.81
N TYR A 17 -6.08 16.99 -19.06
CA TYR A 17 -5.22 18.16 -19.19
C TYR A 17 -3.79 17.90 -18.70
N VAL A 18 -3.62 17.09 -17.65
CA VAL A 18 -2.30 16.85 -17.02
C VAL A 18 -1.64 15.54 -17.45
N ALA A 19 -2.41 14.63 -18.02
CA ALA A 19 -1.94 13.30 -18.37
C ALA A 19 -2.11 13.04 -19.87
N TYR A 20 -1.09 12.48 -20.49
CA TYR A 20 -1.19 12.03 -21.89
C TYR A 20 -2.21 10.90 -22.04
N ASP A 21 -2.19 9.95 -21.08
CA ASP A 21 -3.13 8.83 -21.00
C ASP A 21 -3.62 8.75 -19.55
N THR A 22 -4.89 9.06 -19.33
CA THR A 22 -5.48 9.13 -18.00
C THR A 22 -5.42 7.78 -17.28
N GLN A 23 -5.71 6.67 -17.97
CA GLN A 23 -5.65 5.34 -17.36
C GLN A 23 -4.23 5.00 -16.92
N GLU A 24 -3.25 5.25 -17.77
CA GLU A 24 -1.85 5.02 -17.44
C GLU A 24 -1.41 5.89 -16.27
N TRP A 25 -1.84 7.15 -16.25
CA TRP A 25 -1.53 8.06 -15.15
C TRP A 25 -2.08 7.55 -13.82
N ILE A 26 -3.33 7.09 -13.80
CA ILE A 26 -3.97 6.53 -12.59
C ILE A 26 -3.24 5.26 -12.15
N GLN A 27 -2.93 4.38 -13.10
CA GLN A 27 -2.19 3.15 -12.82
C GLN A 27 -0.83 3.44 -12.21
N ASN A 28 -0.09 4.39 -12.78
CA ASN A 28 1.22 4.76 -12.30
C ASN A 28 1.16 5.41 -10.92
N ALA A 29 0.17 6.27 -10.68
CA ALA A 29 -0.01 6.91 -9.37
C ALA A 29 -0.30 5.88 -8.29
N ALA A 30 -1.19 4.94 -8.56
CA ALA A 30 -1.51 3.86 -7.62
C ALA A 30 -0.30 2.95 -7.37
N SER A 31 0.39 2.54 -8.43
CA SER A 31 1.57 1.67 -8.33
C SER A 31 2.71 2.35 -7.56
N ASN A 32 2.95 3.63 -7.80
CA ASN A 32 3.98 4.38 -7.10
C ASN A 32 3.67 4.53 -5.61
N ARG A 33 2.42 4.82 -5.26
CA ARG A 33 2.04 4.92 -3.85
C ARG A 33 2.11 3.56 -3.16
N ALA A 34 1.69 2.49 -3.87
CA ALA A 34 1.80 1.12 -3.35
C ALA A 34 3.27 0.75 -3.10
N ARG A 35 4.17 1.11 -4.01
CA ARG A 35 5.61 0.84 -3.86
C ARG A 35 6.18 1.51 -2.61
N ILE A 36 5.78 2.75 -2.34
CA ILE A 36 6.21 3.46 -1.13
C ILE A 36 5.70 2.74 0.13
N ALA A 37 4.44 2.33 0.14
CA ALA A 37 3.86 1.60 1.25
C ALA A 37 4.52 0.22 1.45
N MET A 38 4.84 -0.47 0.36
CA MET A 38 5.57 -1.75 0.42
C MET A 38 6.93 -1.58 1.09
N GLU A 39 7.65 -0.50 0.77
CA GLU A 39 8.94 -0.23 1.41
C GLU A 39 8.78 0.04 2.91
N GLU A 40 7.75 0.76 3.31
CA GLU A 40 7.44 1.00 4.73
C GLU A 40 7.17 -0.32 5.46
N ILE A 41 6.33 -1.19 4.88
CA ILE A 41 6.03 -2.50 5.44
C ILE A 41 7.30 -3.36 5.54
N PHE A 42 8.09 -3.36 4.49
CA PHE A 42 9.35 -4.12 4.45
C PHE A 42 10.28 -3.70 5.58
N GLN A 43 10.46 -2.39 5.79
CA GLN A 43 11.32 -1.87 6.85
C GLN A 43 10.81 -2.26 8.25
N LEU A 44 9.50 -2.19 8.47
CA LEU A 44 8.89 -2.61 9.74
C LEU A 44 9.11 -4.11 9.99
N GLU A 45 8.93 -4.94 8.96
CA GLU A 45 9.11 -6.38 9.09
C GLU A 45 10.58 -6.77 9.31
N VAL A 46 11.50 -6.12 8.63
CA VAL A 46 12.93 -6.36 8.84
C VAL A 46 13.32 -6.01 10.28
N ALA A 47 12.85 -4.88 10.80
CA ALA A 47 13.11 -4.49 12.18
C ALA A 47 12.57 -5.51 13.18
N ARG A 48 11.35 -6.04 12.93
CA ARG A 48 10.75 -7.09 13.76
C ARG A 48 11.59 -8.37 13.71
N MET A 49 12.02 -8.78 12.51
CA MET A 49 12.83 -9.99 12.32
C MET A 49 14.19 -9.88 13.02
N LEU A 50 14.82 -8.71 12.95
CA LEU A 50 16.10 -8.46 13.60
C LEU A 50 15.99 -8.53 15.13
N ALA A 51 14.83 -8.19 15.68
CA ALA A 51 14.58 -8.25 17.11
C ALA A 51 14.23 -9.67 17.62
N ASP A 52 13.93 -10.60 16.71
CA ASP A 52 13.54 -11.97 17.04
C ASP A 52 14.74 -12.90 16.94
N PRO A 53 15.24 -13.46 18.08
CA PRO A 53 16.42 -14.32 18.06
C PRO A 53 16.18 -15.68 17.39
N THR A 54 14.92 -16.05 17.13
CA THR A 54 14.61 -17.31 16.45
C THR A 54 14.71 -17.20 14.94
N ILE A 55 14.76 -15.97 14.40
CA ILE A 55 14.88 -15.75 12.97
C ILE A 55 16.35 -15.58 12.62
N THR A 56 16.87 -16.52 11.81
CA THR A 56 18.27 -16.56 11.43
C THR A 56 18.51 -16.04 10.02
N GLU A 57 17.46 -15.83 9.24
CA GLU A 57 17.57 -15.43 7.85
C GLU A 57 16.43 -14.47 7.49
N ILE A 58 16.77 -13.36 6.81
CA ILE A 58 15.81 -12.37 6.34
C ILE A 58 15.65 -12.53 4.83
N PRO A 59 14.42 -12.77 4.33
CA PRO A 59 14.19 -12.89 2.89
C PRO A 59 14.57 -11.60 2.15
N ALA A 60 15.19 -11.76 0.98
CA ALA A 60 15.56 -10.62 0.15
C ALA A 60 14.42 -10.11 -0.73
N ASP A 61 13.40 -10.95 -0.97
CA ASP A 61 12.26 -10.60 -1.82
C ASP A 61 11.25 -9.74 -1.04
N ARG A 62 11.17 -8.46 -1.39
CA ARG A 62 10.28 -7.50 -0.74
C ARG A 62 8.81 -7.89 -0.87
N GLU A 63 8.40 -8.36 -2.03
CA GLU A 63 7.00 -8.76 -2.25
C GLU A 63 6.61 -9.94 -1.34
N ALA A 64 7.48 -10.92 -1.21
CA ALA A 64 7.23 -12.06 -0.33
C ALA A 64 7.13 -11.62 1.13
N VAL A 65 7.97 -10.70 1.57
CA VAL A 65 7.93 -10.15 2.93
C VAL A 65 6.61 -9.42 3.17
N VAL A 66 6.20 -8.58 2.23
CA VAL A 66 4.94 -7.81 2.33
C VAL A 66 3.73 -8.74 2.40
N LEU A 67 3.70 -9.76 1.52
CA LEU A 67 2.58 -10.70 1.48
C LEU A 67 2.48 -11.55 2.76
N ALA A 68 3.60 -11.86 3.38
CA ALA A 68 3.64 -12.65 4.61
C ALA A 68 3.48 -11.80 5.88
N ALA A 69 3.57 -10.48 5.76
CA ALA A 69 3.51 -9.58 6.91
C ALA A 69 2.15 -9.61 7.59
N ASP A 70 2.15 -9.72 8.91
CA ASP A 70 0.94 -9.65 9.73
C ASP A 70 0.70 -8.19 10.10
N ILE A 71 0.05 -7.47 9.19
CA ILE A 71 -0.26 -6.05 9.37
C ILE A 71 -1.77 -5.84 9.25
N GLN A 72 -2.25 -4.83 9.94
CA GLN A 72 -3.63 -4.39 9.78
C GLN A 72 -3.75 -3.46 8.58
N SER A 73 -4.84 -3.58 7.82
CA SER A 73 -5.18 -2.56 6.82
C SER A 73 -5.52 -1.23 7.51
N ALA A 74 -5.51 -0.14 6.75
CA ALA A 74 -5.90 1.16 7.28
C ALA A 74 -7.34 1.13 7.81
N LYS A 75 -8.22 0.39 7.13
CA LYS A 75 -9.60 0.20 7.56
C LYS A 75 -9.69 -0.53 8.90
N GLU A 76 -8.91 -1.59 9.08
CA GLU A 76 -8.89 -2.35 10.33
C GLU A 76 -8.36 -1.51 11.49
N ARG A 77 -7.30 -0.73 11.26
CA ARG A 77 -6.74 0.15 12.29
C ARG A 77 -7.74 1.20 12.74
N GLN A 78 -8.48 1.77 11.80
CA GLN A 78 -9.48 2.77 12.12
C GLN A 78 -10.65 2.18 12.91
N TYR A 79 -11.09 0.98 12.55
CA TYR A 79 -12.13 0.25 13.25
C TYR A 79 -11.71 -0.04 14.70
N SER A 80 -10.48 -0.48 14.92
CA SER A 80 -9.93 -0.76 16.25
C SER A 80 -9.89 0.49 17.12
N ILE A 81 -9.48 1.63 16.56
CA ILE A 81 -9.46 2.91 17.28
C ILE A 81 -10.86 3.32 17.70
N ILE A 82 -11.85 3.19 16.82
CA ILE A 82 -13.25 3.51 17.13
C ILE A 82 -13.75 2.63 18.24
N ASN A 83 -13.47 1.34 18.24
CA ASN A 83 -13.87 0.41 19.28
C ASN A 83 -13.23 0.74 20.62
N GLU A 84 -11.98 1.16 20.64
CA GLU A 84 -11.30 1.56 21.87
C GLU A 84 -11.86 2.85 22.48
N MET A 85 -12.46 3.69 21.66
CA MET A 85 -13.06 4.95 22.09
C MET A 85 -14.46 4.78 22.72
N ILE A 86 -15.07 3.64 22.50
CA ILE A 86 -16.38 3.30 23.05
C ILE A 86 -16.23 2.60 24.41
#